data_1abd87ddfdbae32ebcd913530b705fe6
#
_entry.id   1abd87ddfdbae32ebcd913530b705fe6
#
_cell.length_a   1.000
_cell.length_b   1.000
_cell.length_c   1.000
_cell.angle_alpha   90.00
_cell.angle_beta   90.00
_cell.angle_gamma   90.00
#
_symmetry.space_group_name_H-M   'P 1'
#
loop_
_entity.id
_entity.type
_entity.pdbx_description
1 polymer ?
#
loop_
_entity_poly.entity_id
_entity_poly.type
_entity_poly.pdbx_seq_one_letter_code
_entity_poly.pdbx_strand_id
1 'polypeptide(L)'
;ANGPRLEAPNPCQRIEWYRVVLDEAHIVKEARTWQSKAVCNLSSACRICLTGTPIQNRISDLYALLVFLRLDPFTDRAIWNHFCGDRDHIRLNSQSTGVRIDPSSLERLQAIMKFLALRRMKSDTKPDGQPLLALPPKTTRIVTLHFDEAERAKYQRLHSEFREEFMGYVDQGT
;
A
#
# COMPACT_ATOMS: atom_id res chain seq x y z
N ALA A 1 12.03 -15.87 -12.98
CA ALA A 1 13.42 -15.43 -13.01
C ALA A 1 14.01 -15.64 -11.63
N ASN A 2 14.93 -16.60 -11.50
CA ASN A 2 15.67 -16.84 -10.26
C ASN A 2 16.61 -15.67 -10.04
N GLY A 3 16.30 -14.80 -9.07
CA GLY A 3 17.25 -13.80 -8.59
C GLY A 3 18.50 -14.49 -8.02
N PRO A 4 19.66 -13.78 -7.97
CA PRO A 4 20.90 -14.35 -7.50
C PRO A 4 20.73 -14.90 -6.08
N ARG A 5 21.10 -16.14 -5.85
CA ARG A 5 21.23 -16.69 -4.51
C ARG A 5 22.35 -15.91 -3.81
N LEU A 6 22.00 -15.14 -2.82
CA LEU A 6 22.99 -14.52 -1.95
C LEU A 6 23.62 -15.64 -1.12
N GLU A 7 24.78 -16.12 -1.53
CA GLU A 7 25.56 -17.17 -0.84
C GLU A 7 26.09 -16.71 0.53
N ALA A 8 26.07 -15.41 0.82
CA ALA A 8 26.45 -14.85 2.11
C ALA A 8 25.32 -13.99 2.68
N PRO A 9 25.08 -14.04 4.01
CA PRO A 9 24.10 -13.18 4.64
C PRO A 9 24.49 -11.72 4.42
N ASN A 10 23.49 -10.91 4.02
CA ASN A 10 23.67 -9.46 3.86
C ASN A 10 24.29 -8.88 5.14
N PRO A 11 25.29 -7.96 5.07
CA PRO A 11 25.88 -7.33 6.24
C PRO A 11 24.86 -6.80 7.24
N CYS A 12 23.75 -6.21 6.77
CA CYS A 12 22.69 -5.72 7.64
C CYS A 12 21.99 -6.81 8.46
N GLN A 13 22.00 -8.07 8.00
CA GLN A 13 21.39 -9.20 8.72
C GLN A 13 22.30 -9.78 9.81
N ARG A 14 23.59 -9.39 9.84
CA ARG A 14 24.57 -9.80 10.87
C ARG A 14 24.59 -8.87 12.08
N ILE A 15 23.89 -7.74 11.99
CA ILE A 15 23.82 -6.71 13.02
C ILE A 15 22.55 -6.89 13.83
N GLU A 16 22.65 -6.86 15.14
CA GLU A 16 21.50 -6.72 16.02
C GLU A 16 21.15 -5.24 16.16
N TRP A 17 20.11 -4.84 15.50
CA TRP A 17 19.65 -3.46 15.50
C TRP A 17 18.82 -3.18 16.75
N TYR A 18 19.03 -2.03 17.37
CA TYR A 18 18.11 -1.59 18.42
C TYR A 18 16.72 -1.30 17.82
N ARG A 19 16.68 -0.65 16.64
CA ARG A 19 15.44 -0.30 15.97
C ARG A 19 15.58 -0.39 14.45
N VAL A 20 14.56 -0.97 13.80
CA VAL A 20 14.40 -0.94 12.35
C VAL A 20 13.14 -0.16 12.01
N VAL A 21 13.29 0.88 11.20
CA VAL A 21 12.20 1.73 10.72
C VAL A 21 12.05 1.53 9.23
N LEU A 22 10.86 1.15 8.77
CA LEU A 22 10.52 1.13 7.35
C LEU A 22 9.75 2.41 7.01
N ASP A 23 10.39 3.28 6.25
CA ASP A 23 9.70 4.39 5.62
C ASP A 23 8.99 3.92 4.35
N GLU A 24 7.84 4.51 4.04
CA GLU A 24 6.94 4.04 2.97
C GLU A 24 6.70 2.53 3.03
N ALA A 25 6.40 2.05 4.23
CA ALA A 25 6.29 0.62 4.52
C ALA A 25 5.28 -0.14 3.63
N HIS A 26 4.40 0.57 2.95
CA HIS A 26 3.49 -0.02 1.96
C HIS A 26 4.23 -0.69 0.77
N ILE A 27 5.53 -0.40 0.56
CA ILE A 27 6.35 -1.05 -0.47
C ILE A 27 6.52 -2.55 -0.18
N VAL A 28 6.52 -2.95 1.09
CA VAL A 28 6.68 -4.36 1.51
C VAL A 28 5.35 -5.10 1.73
N LYS A 29 4.25 -4.59 1.16
CA LYS A 29 2.89 -5.12 1.31
C LYS A 29 2.70 -6.58 0.87
N GLU A 30 3.56 -7.09 -0.01
CA GLU A 30 3.52 -8.48 -0.47
C GLU A 30 4.57 -9.30 0.30
N ALA A 31 4.12 -10.07 1.29
CA ALA A 31 4.99 -10.83 2.19
C ALA A 31 5.86 -11.89 1.48
N ARG A 32 5.49 -12.30 0.24
CA ARG A 32 6.22 -13.30 -0.53
C ARG A 32 7.42 -12.75 -1.29
N THR A 33 7.51 -11.42 -1.45
CA THR A 33 8.61 -10.78 -2.19
C THR A 33 9.94 -10.91 -1.48
N TRP A 34 11.03 -10.89 -2.25
CA TRP A 34 12.38 -10.90 -1.69
C TRP A 34 12.64 -9.69 -0.78
N GLN A 35 12.13 -8.51 -1.14
CA GLN A 35 12.21 -7.31 -0.32
C GLN A 35 11.58 -7.50 1.05
N SER A 36 10.33 -7.98 1.09
CA SER A 36 9.62 -8.23 2.34
C SER A 36 10.35 -9.24 3.21
N LYS A 37 10.79 -10.36 2.62
CA LYS A 37 11.59 -11.37 3.32
C LYS A 37 12.91 -10.82 3.86
N ALA A 38 13.61 -10.01 3.07
CA ALA A 38 14.89 -9.42 3.47
C ALA A 38 14.74 -8.52 4.70
N VAL A 39 13.74 -7.63 4.73
CA VAL A 39 13.52 -6.73 5.86
C VAL A 39 12.95 -7.46 7.09
N CYS A 40 12.11 -8.48 6.89
CA CYS A 40 11.61 -9.31 8.00
C CYS A 40 12.71 -10.13 8.68
N ASN A 41 13.77 -10.48 7.94
CA ASN A 41 14.92 -11.22 8.46
C ASN A 41 15.94 -10.36 9.23
N LEU A 42 15.78 -9.03 9.26
CA LEU A 42 16.62 -8.18 10.09
C LEU A 42 16.37 -8.48 11.57
N SER A 43 17.45 -8.63 12.35
CA SER A 43 17.36 -8.74 13.81
C SER A 43 17.19 -7.35 14.41
N SER A 44 16.17 -7.17 15.28
CA SER A 44 15.95 -5.89 15.96
C SER A 44 15.09 -6.02 17.20
N ALA A 45 15.37 -5.19 18.22
CA ALA A 45 14.56 -5.11 19.44
C ALA A 45 13.22 -4.39 19.18
N CYS A 46 13.21 -3.35 18.34
CA CYS A 46 12.04 -2.55 18.03
C CYS A 46 11.83 -2.45 16.50
N ARG A 47 10.56 -2.38 16.07
CA ARG A 47 10.18 -2.23 14.67
C ARG A 47 9.12 -1.17 14.51
N ILE A 48 9.25 -0.31 13.50
CA ILE A 48 8.31 0.76 13.20
C ILE A 48 8.04 0.77 11.70
N CYS A 49 6.77 0.93 11.33
CA CYS A 49 6.34 1.20 9.97
C CYS A 49 5.85 2.65 9.87
N LEU A 50 6.39 3.40 8.93
CA LEU A 50 5.88 4.72 8.53
C LEU A 50 5.23 4.58 7.16
N THR A 51 3.94 4.94 7.07
CA THR A 51 3.21 4.91 5.80
C THR A 51 1.97 5.79 5.86
N GLY A 52 1.70 6.50 4.78
CA GLY A 52 0.44 7.24 4.62
C GLY A 52 -0.76 6.35 4.27
N THR A 53 -0.50 5.13 3.77
CA THR A 53 -1.51 4.21 3.24
C THR A 53 -1.20 2.78 3.67
N PRO A 54 -1.51 2.40 4.93
CA PRO A 54 -1.22 1.04 5.44
C PRO A 54 -2.00 -0.04 4.68
N ILE A 55 -3.15 0.30 4.13
CA ILE A 55 -3.97 -0.55 3.27
C ILE A 55 -4.20 0.22 1.98
N GLN A 56 -3.68 -0.27 0.86
CA GLN A 56 -3.88 0.36 -0.46
C GLN A 56 -5.04 -0.28 -1.21
N ASN A 57 -4.99 -1.58 -1.41
CA ASN A 57 -5.95 -2.29 -2.25
C ASN A 57 -6.55 -3.52 -1.57
N ARG A 58 -5.87 -4.13 -0.63
CA ARG A 58 -6.24 -5.41 -0.01
C ARG A 58 -5.98 -5.40 1.49
N ILE A 59 -6.77 -6.15 2.22
CA ILE A 59 -6.55 -6.39 3.66
C ILE A 59 -5.21 -7.13 3.89
N SER A 60 -4.79 -7.97 2.94
CA SER A 60 -3.48 -8.62 2.98
C SER A 60 -2.28 -7.66 2.98
N ASP A 61 -2.46 -6.41 2.53
CA ASP A 61 -1.40 -5.40 2.61
C ASP A 61 -1.04 -5.13 4.08
N LEU A 62 -2.04 -5.08 4.96
CA LEU A 62 -1.82 -4.92 6.40
C LEU A 62 -1.15 -6.15 7.02
N TYR A 63 -1.50 -7.36 6.59
CA TYR A 63 -0.87 -8.58 7.09
C TYR A 63 0.66 -8.54 6.96
N ALA A 64 1.19 -8.11 5.82
CA ALA A 64 2.62 -8.01 5.61
C ALA A 64 3.30 -7.05 6.60
N LEU A 65 2.63 -5.94 6.95
CA LEU A 65 3.13 -5.02 7.96
C LEU A 65 3.11 -5.62 9.37
N LEU A 66 2.07 -6.40 9.71
CA LEU A 66 2.00 -7.08 11.02
C LEU A 66 3.08 -8.16 11.15
N VAL A 67 3.36 -8.89 10.06
CA VAL A 67 4.47 -9.86 10.02
C VAL A 67 5.81 -9.17 10.23
N PHE A 68 6.05 -8.03 9.57
CA PHE A 68 7.26 -7.25 9.81
C PHE A 68 7.36 -6.76 11.25
N LEU A 69 6.27 -6.27 11.83
CA LEU A 69 6.21 -5.79 13.20
C LEU A 69 6.32 -6.92 14.23
N ARG A 70 6.25 -8.19 13.80
CA ARG A 70 6.25 -9.38 14.66
C ARG A 70 5.13 -9.34 15.71
N LEU A 71 3.95 -8.94 15.29
CA LEU A 71 2.80 -8.80 16.17
C LEU A 71 2.05 -10.14 16.31
N ASP A 72 2.39 -10.90 17.32
CA ASP A 72 1.67 -12.13 17.64
C ASP A 72 0.29 -11.82 18.26
N PRO A 73 -0.74 -12.64 17.97
CA PRO A 73 -0.69 -13.88 17.16
C PRO A 73 -0.93 -13.66 15.66
N PHE A 74 -0.98 -12.43 15.17
CA PHE A 74 -1.34 -12.09 13.78
C PHE A 74 -0.22 -12.36 12.77
N THR A 75 0.95 -12.80 13.20
CA THR A 75 2.00 -13.34 12.32
C THR A 75 1.62 -14.71 11.76
N ASP A 76 0.74 -15.45 12.43
CA ASP A 76 0.18 -16.70 11.93
C ASP A 76 -0.91 -16.42 10.90
N ARG A 77 -0.71 -16.98 9.69
CA ARG A 77 -1.64 -16.76 8.56
C ARG A 77 -3.02 -17.36 8.80
N ALA A 78 -3.11 -18.48 9.49
CA ALA A 78 -4.39 -19.13 9.78
C ALA A 78 -5.21 -18.29 10.77
N ILE A 79 -4.56 -17.78 11.81
CA ILE A 79 -5.18 -16.88 12.79
C ILE A 79 -5.63 -15.59 12.12
N TRP A 80 -4.77 -14.99 11.29
CA TRP A 80 -5.10 -13.79 10.53
C TRP A 80 -6.34 -14.00 9.64
N ASN A 81 -6.35 -15.09 8.86
CA ASN A 81 -7.46 -15.41 7.97
C ASN A 81 -8.75 -15.65 8.73
N HIS A 82 -8.69 -16.33 9.88
CA HIS A 82 -9.85 -16.52 10.75
C HIS A 82 -10.37 -15.19 11.31
N PHE A 83 -9.47 -14.28 11.65
CA PHE A 83 -9.79 -12.98 12.26
C PHE A 83 -10.36 -11.97 11.26
N CYS A 84 -9.77 -11.89 10.06
CA CYS A 84 -10.13 -10.94 9.01
C CYS A 84 -11.00 -11.53 7.90
N GLY A 85 -11.28 -12.85 7.95
CA GLY A 85 -11.94 -13.59 6.88
C GLY A 85 -10.93 -14.07 5.81
N ASP A 86 -11.11 -15.30 5.37
CA ASP A 86 -10.24 -16.04 4.44
C ASP A 86 -10.35 -15.52 2.99
N ARG A 87 -10.15 -14.22 2.76
CA ARG A 87 -10.33 -13.65 1.42
C ARG A 87 -9.18 -12.72 1.07
N ASP A 88 -8.07 -13.29 0.65
CA ASP A 88 -6.96 -12.57 0.00
C ASP A 88 -7.38 -11.72 -1.22
N HIS A 89 -8.63 -11.86 -1.66
CA HIS A 89 -9.18 -11.26 -2.87
C HIS A 89 -10.13 -10.09 -2.62
N ILE A 90 -10.36 -9.68 -1.38
CA ILE A 90 -11.21 -8.52 -1.10
C ILE A 90 -10.45 -7.26 -1.49
N ARG A 91 -10.69 -6.80 -2.71
CA ARG A 91 -10.32 -5.45 -3.15
C ARG A 91 -11.30 -4.45 -2.55
N LEU A 92 -10.82 -3.49 -1.79
CA LEU A 92 -11.63 -2.46 -1.15
C LEU A 92 -12.41 -1.58 -2.16
N ASN A 93 -12.01 -1.56 -3.44
CA ASN A 93 -12.54 -0.69 -4.48
C ASN A 93 -13.27 -1.39 -5.63
N SER A 94 -13.52 -2.71 -5.58
CA SER A 94 -14.25 -3.34 -6.68
C SER A 94 -15.76 -3.24 -6.49
N GLN A 95 -16.36 -2.25 -7.11
CA GLN A 95 -17.83 -2.17 -7.26
C GLN A 95 -18.43 -3.33 -8.09
N SER A 96 -17.58 -4.16 -8.74
CA SER A 96 -17.99 -5.13 -9.76
C SER A 96 -18.04 -6.59 -9.33
N THR A 97 -17.56 -6.98 -8.15
CA THR A 97 -17.48 -8.42 -7.79
C THR A 97 -18.39 -8.88 -6.66
N GLY A 98 -19.26 -8.05 -6.13
CA GLY A 98 -20.27 -8.46 -5.13
C GLY A 98 -19.70 -9.03 -3.81
N VAL A 99 -18.39 -8.98 -3.61
CA VAL A 99 -17.75 -9.48 -2.40
C VAL A 99 -17.92 -8.44 -1.30
N ARG A 100 -18.88 -8.66 -0.43
CA ARG A 100 -19.08 -7.86 0.79
C ARG A 100 -18.06 -8.27 1.84
N ILE A 101 -17.33 -7.29 2.38
CA ILE A 101 -16.58 -7.48 3.61
C ILE A 101 -17.59 -7.71 4.71
N ASP A 102 -17.41 -8.78 5.49
CA ASP A 102 -18.23 -8.99 6.68
C ASP A 102 -18.04 -7.80 7.64
N PRO A 103 -19.12 -7.12 8.04
CA PRO A 103 -19.04 -5.95 8.92
C PRO A 103 -18.24 -6.22 10.21
N SER A 104 -18.37 -7.43 10.77
CA SER A 104 -17.64 -7.82 11.99
C SER A 104 -16.13 -7.92 11.76
N SER A 105 -15.69 -8.32 10.57
CA SER A 105 -14.28 -8.36 10.19
C SER A 105 -13.72 -6.95 10.05
N LEU A 106 -14.51 -6.01 9.53
CA LEU A 106 -14.11 -4.61 9.42
C LEU A 106 -13.96 -3.95 10.79
N GLU A 107 -14.90 -4.19 11.70
CA GLU A 107 -14.84 -3.68 13.07
C GLU A 107 -13.61 -4.20 13.81
N ARG A 108 -13.30 -5.51 13.69
CA ARG A 108 -12.09 -6.10 14.27
C ARG A 108 -10.83 -5.46 13.71
N LEU A 109 -10.78 -5.24 12.40
CA LEU A 109 -9.65 -4.59 11.74
C LEU A 109 -9.45 -3.16 12.21
N GLN A 110 -10.55 -2.40 12.32
CA GLN A 110 -10.52 -1.03 12.86
C GLN A 110 -10.05 -0.99 14.31
N ALA A 111 -10.47 -1.95 15.14
CA ALA A 111 -10.03 -2.06 16.51
C ALA A 111 -8.51 -2.30 16.61
N ILE A 112 -7.97 -3.23 15.80
CA ILE A 112 -6.52 -3.45 15.72
C ILE A 112 -5.80 -2.17 15.31
N MET A 113 -6.24 -1.53 14.22
CA MET A 113 -5.59 -0.32 13.69
C MET A 113 -5.64 0.83 14.70
N LYS A 114 -6.73 0.99 15.42
CA LYS A 114 -6.87 2.02 16.46
C LYS A 114 -5.90 1.81 17.62
N PHE A 115 -5.58 0.56 17.94
CA PHE A 115 -4.65 0.21 19.02
C PHE A 115 -3.18 0.31 18.59
N LEU A 116 -2.85 -0.09 17.33
CA LEU A 116 -1.47 -0.22 16.86
C LEU A 116 -0.96 1.00 16.12
N ALA A 117 -1.84 1.77 15.47
CA ALA A 117 -1.46 2.83 14.56
C ALA A 117 -1.72 4.21 15.15
N LEU A 118 -0.73 5.08 15.05
CA LEU A 118 -0.90 6.50 15.32
C LEU A 118 -1.08 7.23 13.98
N ARG A 119 -2.29 7.74 13.73
CA ARG A 119 -2.57 8.52 12.52
C ARG A 119 -2.75 10.00 12.89
N ARG A 120 -2.09 10.86 12.12
CA ARG A 120 -2.27 12.32 12.18
C ARG A 120 -2.64 12.82 10.79
N MET A 121 -3.63 13.68 10.71
CA MET A 121 -4.03 14.34 9.47
C MET A 121 -3.61 15.82 9.51
N LYS A 122 -3.45 16.44 8.34
CA LYS A 122 -3.12 17.87 8.24
C LYS A 122 -4.23 18.76 8.81
N SER A 123 -5.46 18.24 8.86
CA SER A 123 -6.64 18.91 9.41
C SER A 123 -6.80 18.73 10.91
N ASP A 124 -5.95 17.92 11.56
CA ASP A 124 -6.09 17.67 12.99
C ASP A 124 -5.75 18.93 13.81
N THR A 125 -6.45 19.07 14.92
CA THR A 125 -6.26 20.18 15.87
C THR A 125 -5.63 19.68 17.16
N LYS A 126 -4.92 20.55 17.82
CA LYS A 126 -4.43 20.35 19.19
C LYS A 126 -5.60 20.43 20.19
N PRO A 127 -5.39 19.98 21.46
CA PRO A 127 -6.40 20.10 22.50
C PRO A 127 -6.89 21.56 22.78
N ASP A 128 -6.07 22.53 22.43
CA ASP A 128 -6.38 23.95 22.54
C ASP A 128 -7.17 24.51 21.34
N GLY A 129 -7.56 23.67 20.39
CA GLY A 129 -8.30 24.04 19.18
C GLY A 129 -7.45 24.63 18.05
N GLN A 130 -6.14 24.83 18.27
CA GLN A 130 -5.24 25.32 17.24
C GLN A 130 -4.91 24.20 16.22
N PRO A 131 -4.70 24.53 14.93
CA PRO A 131 -4.25 23.55 13.95
C PRO A 131 -2.97 22.84 14.41
N LEU A 132 -2.90 21.52 14.20
CA LEU A 132 -1.69 20.75 14.51
C LEU A 132 -0.50 21.23 13.68
N LEU A 133 -0.76 21.62 12.43
CA LEU A 133 0.23 22.17 11.48
C LEU A 133 -0.25 23.53 10.97
N ALA A 134 0.57 24.56 11.13
CA ALA A 134 0.37 25.85 10.49
C ALA A 134 0.98 25.82 9.08
N LEU A 135 0.20 25.37 8.10
CA LEU A 135 0.61 25.34 6.70
C LEU A 135 0.21 26.65 6.02
N PRO A 136 1.03 27.16 5.07
CA PRO A 136 0.63 28.27 4.24
C PRO A 136 -0.59 27.89 3.38
N PRO A 137 -1.42 28.87 2.97
CA PRO A 137 -2.58 28.62 2.14
C PRO A 137 -2.16 28.00 0.80
N LYS A 138 -2.89 26.95 0.37
CA LYS A 138 -2.69 26.32 -0.93
C LYS A 138 -3.37 27.16 -1.99
N THR A 139 -2.60 27.65 -2.97
CA THR A 139 -3.14 28.27 -4.18
C THR A 139 -3.05 27.28 -5.33
N THR A 140 -4.15 27.08 -6.05
CA THR A 140 -4.18 26.25 -7.24
C THR A 140 -4.45 27.12 -8.46
N ARG A 141 -3.55 27.11 -9.42
CA ARG A 141 -3.71 27.78 -10.71
C ARG A 141 -3.72 26.75 -11.82
N ILE A 142 -4.79 26.72 -12.60
CA ILE A 142 -4.87 25.88 -13.80
C ILE A 142 -4.28 26.67 -14.96
N VAL A 143 -3.24 26.13 -15.59
CA VAL A 143 -2.64 26.68 -16.80
C VAL A 143 -2.99 25.74 -17.94
N THR A 144 -3.84 26.20 -18.84
CA THR A 144 -4.20 25.45 -20.05
C THR A 144 -3.16 25.71 -21.12
N LEU A 145 -2.57 24.62 -21.60
CA LEU A 145 -1.65 24.64 -22.73
C LEU A 145 -2.38 24.06 -23.95
N HIS A 146 -2.11 24.67 -25.10
CA HIS A 146 -2.63 24.17 -26.38
C HIS A 146 -1.49 23.53 -27.14
N PHE A 147 -1.76 22.37 -27.76
CA PHE A 147 -0.82 21.74 -28.66
C PHE A 147 -0.56 22.64 -29.85
N ASP A 148 0.68 22.72 -30.33
CA ASP A 148 0.96 23.22 -31.65
C ASP A 148 0.45 22.25 -32.73
N GLU A 149 0.54 22.63 -34.01
CA GLU A 149 0.00 21.83 -35.11
C GLU A 149 0.68 20.46 -35.22
N ALA A 150 2.00 20.40 -35.02
CA ALA A 150 2.76 19.17 -35.11
C ALA A 150 2.45 18.20 -33.93
N GLU A 151 2.37 18.75 -32.73
CA GLU A 151 1.98 18.01 -31.53
C GLU A 151 0.56 17.47 -31.64
N ARG A 152 -0.37 18.30 -32.14
CA ARG A 152 -1.76 17.92 -32.35
C ARG A 152 -1.89 16.79 -33.36
N ALA A 153 -1.19 16.91 -34.49
CA ALA A 153 -1.17 15.87 -35.51
C ALA A 153 -0.63 14.53 -34.98
N LYS A 154 0.47 14.59 -34.21
CA LYS A 154 1.03 13.40 -33.55
C LYS A 154 0.07 12.79 -32.56
N TYR A 155 -0.57 13.60 -31.73
CA TYR A 155 -1.55 13.13 -30.73
C TYR A 155 -2.74 12.46 -31.43
N GLN A 156 -3.30 13.08 -32.46
CA GLN A 156 -4.45 12.55 -33.20
C GLN A 156 -4.13 11.21 -33.86
N ARG A 157 -2.93 11.07 -34.46
CA ARG A 157 -2.49 9.80 -35.05
C ARG A 157 -2.42 8.71 -33.99
N LEU A 158 -1.70 8.93 -32.89
CA LEU A 158 -1.60 7.96 -31.82
C LEU A 158 -2.96 7.60 -31.19
N HIS A 159 -3.81 8.61 -31.00
CA HIS A 159 -5.16 8.40 -30.48
C HIS A 159 -6.01 7.52 -31.39
N SER A 160 -5.92 7.71 -32.73
CA SER A 160 -6.63 6.88 -33.69
C SER A 160 -6.11 5.44 -33.71
N GLU A 161 -4.78 5.26 -33.75
CA GLU A 161 -4.13 3.94 -33.70
C GLU A 161 -4.56 3.15 -32.45
N PHE A 162 -4.47 3.74 -31.25
CA PHE A 162 -4.88 3.07 -30.01
C PHE A 162 -6.37 2.83 -29.91
N ARG A 163 -7.19 3.73 -30.47
CA ARG A 163 -8.65 3.55 -30.49
C ARG A 163 -9.03 2.37 -31.38
N GLU A 164 -8.41 2.22 -32.54
CA GLU A 164 -8.65 1.09 -33.43
C GLU A 164 -8.25 -0.22 -32.79
N GLU A 165 -7.06 -0.25 -32.15
CA GLU A 165 -6.60 -1.42 -31.42
C GLU A 165 -7.57 -1.78 -30.27
N PHE A 166 -7.99 -0.80 -29.47
CA PHE A 166 -8.94 -1.01 -28.38
C PHE A 166 -10.29 -1.54 -28.87
N MET A 167 -10.83 -0.94 -29.94
CA MET A 167 -12.08 -1.41 -30.54
C MET A 167 -11.96 -2.86 -31.07
N GLY A 168 -10.80 -3.21 -31.62
CA GLY A 168 -10.51 -4.59 -32.03
C GLY A 168 -10.58 -5.59 -30.85
N TYR A 169 -10.12 -5.23 -29.67
CA TYR A 169 -10.28 -6.08 -28.47
C TYR A 169 -11.73 -6.14 -27.99
N VAL A 170 -12.45 -5.04 -28.02
CA VAL A 170 -13.89 -5.01 -27.63
C VAL A 170 -14.72 -5.91 -28.54
N ASP A 171 -14.48 -5.85 -29.85
CA ASP A 171 -15.21 -6.66 -30.85
C ASP A 171 -14.89 -8.16 -30.74
N GLN A 172 -13.71 -8.50 -30.24
CA GLN A 172 -13.31 -9.90 -29.97
C GLN A 172 -13.82 -10.44 -28.63
N GLY A 173 -14.54 -9.63 -27.85
CA GLY A 173 -15.19 -10.06 -26.59
C GLY A 173 -14.23 -10.40 -25.45
N THR A 174 -13.02 -9.85 -25.45
CA THR A 174 -12.02 -10.00 -24.38
C THR A 174 -12.08 -8.88 -23.37
#